data_0c364c0bf25ebcabce9b7d8614804519
#
_entry.id   0c364c0bf25ebcabce9b7d8614804519
#
_cell.length_a   1.000
_cell.length_b   1.000
_cell.length_c   1.000
_cell.angle_alpha   90.00
_cell.angle_beta   90.00
_cell.angle_gamma   90.00
#
_symmetry.space_group_name_H-M   'P 1'
#
loop_
_entity.id
_entity.type
_entity.pdbx_description
1 polymer ?
#
loop_
_entity_poly.entity_id
_entity_poly.type
_entity_poly.pdbx_seq_one_letter_code
_entity_poly.pdbx_strand_id
1 'polypeptide(L)'
;MIAPLRVSVARPKGTFILTMQEEQARASKRTVVRVRKPEWLKIRLGDNSTFTDTKQTIEGHGLNTICHSGKCPNQGECWSAGTATFMIGGAVCTRACRFCNTLSSKTPAPLDPLEPMKVAQSIKKMNLRHAVITSVDRDDLEDYGAGHWVRTIEAIRRVAPEVTIEVLIPDFNGRLDYVDQIIACRPRIISHNLETIRRLTPEVRHVATYDQSLSVLKRIAESGIPAKTGIMLGLGETEAEVLELIDDAHAVGVSIMTIGQYLQPTRRHLPVVEYVHPKQFARLRTLGLERGLRHIESGPLIRSSYHAERHVLD
;
A
#
# COMPACT_ATOMS: atom_id res chain seq x y z
N MET A 1 -33.58 -24.77 76.60
CA MET A 1 -32.46 -24.92 75.66
C MET A 1 -33.07 -25.54 74.39
N ILE A 2 -33.32 -24.72 73.37
CA ILE A 2 -33.98 -25.15 72.12
C ILE A 2 -32.90 -25.00 71.01
N ALA A 3 -32.58 -26.14 70.38
CA ALA A 3 -31.58 -26.22 69.29
C ALA A 3 -32.17 -25.65 68.02
N PRO A 4 -31.39 -24.91 67.17
CA PRO A 4 -31.90 -24.41 65.91
C PRO A 4 -31.91 -25.45 64.80
N LEU A 5 -33.02 -25.55 64.07
CA LEU A 5 -33.18 -26.32 62.86
C LEU A 5 -32.28 -25.78 61.73
N ARG A 6 -31.48 -26.67 61.15
CA ARG A 6 -30.76 -26.37 59.89
C ARG A 6 -31.70 -26.63 58.68
N VAL A 7 -32.09 -25.56 57.99
CA VAL A 7 -32.75 -25.61 56.70
C VAL A 7 -31.67 -25.71 55.61
N SER A 8 -31.62 -26.86 54.92
CA SER A 8 -30.76 -27.05 53.73
C SER A 8 -31.46 -26.46 52.53
N VAL A 9 -30.95 -25.36 51.97
CA VAL A 9 -31.37 -24.77 50.72
C VAL A 9 -30.54 -25.39 49.59
N ALA A 10 -31.18 -26.16 48.72
CA ALA A 10 -30.59 -26.70 47.49
C ALA A 10 -30.23 -25.56 46.55
N ARG A 11 -28.95 -25.48 46.15
CA ARG A 11 -28.51 -24.53 45.10
C ARG A 11 -29.02 -24.99 43.72
N PRO A 12 -29.61 -24.10 42.90
CA PRO A 12 -29.96 -24.42 41.52
C PRO A 12 -28.66 -24.60 40.71
N LYS A 13 -28.69 -25.59 39.79
CA LYS A 13 -27.60 -25.88 38.84
C LYS A 13 -27.34 -24.63 37.99
N GLY A 14 -26.15 -24.02 38.18
CA GLY A 14 -25.78 -22.77 37.58
C GLY A 14 -25.68 -22.87 36.06
N THR A 15 -26.41 -22.00 35.38
CA THR A 15 -26.13 -21.58 34.03
C THR A 15 -24.81 -20.78 34.11
N PHE A 16 -23.74 -21.29 33.54
CA PHE A 16 -22.48 -20.55 33.41
C PHE A 16 -22.68 -19.38 32.45
N ILE A 17 -22.89 -18.18 33.00
CA ILE A 17 -22.79 -16.93 32.23
C ILE A 17 -21.29 -16.66 32.09
N LEU A 18 -20.74 -16.89 30.91
CA LEU A 18 -19.38 -16.51 30.57
C LEU A 18 -19.28 -14.97 30.67
N THR A 19 -18.24 -14.48 31.30
CA THR A 19 -17.97 -13.05 31.37
C THR A 19 -17.59 -12.54 29.97
N MET A 20 -17.89 -11.26 29.67
CA MET A 20 -17.52 -10.64 28.40
C MET A 20 -16.03 -10.79 28.04
N GLN A 21 -15.17 -10.92 29.08
CA GLN A 21 -13.74 -11.18 28.89
C GLN A 21 -13.45 -12.62 28.39
N GLU A 22 -14.24 -13.61 28.80
CA GLU A 22 -14.12 -14.99 28.33
C GLU A 22 -14.69 -15.19 26.93
N GLU A 23 -15.73 -14.43 26.54
CA GLU A 23 -16.21 -14.35 25.17
C GLU A 23 -15.22 -13.66 24.25
N GLN A 24 -14.58 -12.55 24.67
CA GLN A 24 -13.49 -11.90 23.94
C GLN A 24 -12.26 -12.79 23.81
N ALA A 25 -11.89 -13.55 24.84
CA ALA A 25 -10.78 -14.51 24.81
C ALA A 25 -11.08 -15.73 23.91
N ARG A 26 -12.34 -16.16 23.79
CA ARG A 26 -12.78 -17.17 22.81
C ARG A 26 -12.81 -16.63 21.39
N ALA A 27 -13.22 -15.39 21.17
CA ALA A 27 -13.18 -14.73 19.87
C ALA A 27 -11.74 -14.57 19.33
N SER A 28 -10.73 -14.43 20.22
CA SER A 28 -9.31 -14.32 19.85
C SER A 28 -8.66 -15.64 19.43
N LYS A 29 -9.28 -16.79 19.69
CA LYS A 29 -8.85 -18.13 19.23
C LYS A 29 -9.55 -18.53 17.92
N ARG A 30 -9.70 -17.62 16.96
CA ARG A 30 -10.01 -18.04 15.59
C ARG A 30 -8.86 -18.91 15.10
N THR A 31 -9.11 -20.20 14.97
CA THR A 31 -8.22 -21.12 14.28
C THR A 31 -8.04 -20.57 12.86
N VAL A 32 -6.89 -19.94 12.58
CA VAL A 32 -6.57 -19.45 11.25
C VAL A 32 -6.40 -20.68 10.37
N VAL A 33 -7.47 -21.07 9.71
CA VAL A 33 -7.42 -22.10 8.68
C VAL A 33 -6.53 -21.53 7.58
N ARG A 34 -5.36 -22.15 7.37
CA ARG A 34 -4.45 -21.76 6.29
C ARG A 34 -5.13 -22.05 4.96
N VAL A 35 -5.73 -21.04 4.37
CA VAL A 35 -6.25 -21.13 3.01
C VAL A 35 -5.05 -21.33 2.08
N ARG A 36 -4.99 -22.44 1.36
CA ARG A 36 -3.94 -22.71 0.36
C ARG A 36 -4.07 -21.69 -0.76
N LYS A 37 -2.91 -21.12 -1.18
CA LYS A 37 -2.90 -20.20 -2.32
C LYS A 37 -3.49 -20.87 -3.55
N PRO A 38 -4.49 -20.26 -4.19
CA PRO A 38 -5.11 -20.81 -5.39
C PRO A 38 -4.19 -20.73 -6.60
N GLU A 39 -4.52 -21.46 -7.66
CA GLU A 39 -3.68 -21.58 -8.85
C GLU A 39 -3.46 -20.26 -9.59
N TRP A 40 -4.44 -19.35 -9.56
CA TRP A 40 -4.34 -18.02 -10.21
C TRP A 40 -3.37 -17.05 -9.54
N LEU A 41 -2.78 -17.40 -8.40
CA LEU A 41 -1.72 -16.65 -7.72
C LEU A 41 -0.32 -17.21 -8.02
N LYS A 42 -0.14 -17.93 -9.12
CA LYS A 42 1.18 -18.35 -9.58
C LYS A 42 1.96 -17.15 -10.09
N ILE A 43 3.22 -17.04 -9.64
CA ILE A 43 4.15 -15.97 -10.02
C ILE A 43 5.21 -16.52 -10.98
N ARG A 44 5.75 -15.64 -11.83
CA ARG A 44 6.92 -15.94 -12.66
C ARG A 44 8.19 -15.57 -11.90
N LEU A 45 9.17 -16.45 -11.92
CA LEU A 45 10.50 -16.15 -11.41
C LEU A 45 11.29 -15.44 -12.51
N GLY A 46 12.09 -14.43 -12.11
CA GLY A 46 12.99 -13.76 -13.05
C GLY A 46 14.28 -14.57 -13.22
N ASP A 47 14.69 -14.80 -14.46
CA ASP A 47 15.82 -15.67 -14.80
C ASP A 47 16.65 -15.20 -16.02
N ASN A 48 16.38 -14.01 -16.54
CA ASN A 48 17.10 -13.49 -17.72
C ASN A 48 18.22 -12.48 -17.35
N SER A 49 19.03 -12.11 -18.36
CA SER A 49 20.11 -11.12 -18.20
C SER A 49 19.59 -9.76 -17.73
N THR A 50 18.45 -9.30 -18.24
CA THR A 50 17.82 -8.03 -17.85
C THR A 50 17.46 -8.00 -16.36
N PHE A 51 16.98 -9.11 -15.79
CA PHE A 51 16.77 -9.23 -14.35
C PHE A 51 18.07 -9.01 -13.58
N THR A 52 19.15 -9.64 -14.04
CA THR A 52 20.47 -9.51 -13.40
C THR A 52 21.00 -8.08 -13.50
N ASP A 53 20.89 -7.44 -14.65
CA ASP A 53 21.33 -6.07 -14.88
C ASP A 53 20.52 -5.06 -14.02
N THR A 54 19.19 -5.26 -13.94
CA THR A 54 18.31 -4.47 -13.06
C THR A 54 18.76 -4.61 -11.61
N LYS A 55 18.96 -5.85 -11.14
CA LYS A 55 19.43 -6.14 -9.79
C LYS A 55 20.76 -5.48 -9.49
N GLN A 56 21.75 -5.66 -10.36
CA GLN A 56 23.10 -5.08 -10.20
C GLN A 56 23.06 -3.54 -10.19
N THR A 57 22.19 -2.93 -10.98
CA THR A 57 22.05 -1.47 -10.99
C THR A 57 21.50 -0.94 -9.67
N ILE A 58 20.47 -1.60 -9.13
CA ILE A 58 19.85 -1.21 -7.85
C ILE A 58 20.84 -1.44 -6.70
N GLU A 59 21.43 -2.63 -6.60
CA GLU A 59 22.38 -3.00 -5.53
C GLU A 59 23.68 -2.18 -5.60
N GLY A 60 24.21 -1.97 -6.81
CA GLY A 60 25.44 -1.21 -7.04
C GLY A 60 25.34 0.26 -6.63
N HIS A 61 24.15 0.84 -6.66
CA HIS A 61 23.91 2.19 -6.15
C HIS A 61 23.42 2.23 -4.70
N GLY A 62 23.25 1.05 -4.04
CA GLY A 62 22.73 0.96 -2.67
C GLY A 62 21.29 1.45 -2.53
N LEU A 63 20.47 1.30 -3.58
CA LEU A 63 19.09 1.79 -3.61
C LEU A 63 18.11 0.76 -3.07
N ASN A 64 16.99 1.26 -2.55
CA ASN A 64 15.88 0.47 -2.09
C ASN A 64 14.78 0.41 -3.16
N THR A 65 14.05 -0.71 -3.21
CA THR A 65 12.85 -0.86 -4.04
C THR A 65 11.74 -1.48 -3.23
N ILE A 66 10.51 -1.03 -3.46
CA ILE A 66 9.35 -1.66 -2.84
C ILE A 66 9.12 -3.09 -3.38
N CYS A 67 9.64 -3.38 -4.57
CA CYS A 67 9.64 -4.73 -5.15
C CYS A 67 10.32 -5.73 -4.22
N HIS A 68 11.48 -5.38 -3.68
CA HIS A 68 12.25 -6.22 -2.75
C HIS A 68 11.72 -6.11 -1.32
N SER A 69 11.63 -4.89 -0.76
CA SER A 69 11.20 -4.66 0.62
C SER A 69 9.78 -5.15 0.89
N GLY A 70 8.87 -4.94 -0.06
CA GLY A 70 7.47 -5.36 0.01
C GLY A 70 7.23 -6.83 -0.35
N LYS A 71 8.25 -7.60 -0.73
CA LYS A 71 8.11 -8.98 -1.26
C LYS A 71 7.08 -9.06 -2.40
N CYS A 72 7.20 -8.15 -3.36
CA CYS A 72 6.26 -8.05 -4.46
C CYS A 72 6.24 -9.35 -5.30
N PRO A 73 5.06 -9.93 -5.59
CA PRO A 73 4.96 -11.14 -6.40
C PRO A 73 5.41 -10.93 -7.85
N ASN A 74 5.40 -9.68 -8.33
CA ASN A 74 5.73 -9.34 -9.72
C ASN A 74 7.22 -8.97 -9.90
N GLN A 75 8.05 -9.01 -8.84
CA GLN A 75 9.45 -8.61 -8.92
C GLN A 75 10.19 -9.33 -10.05
N GLY A 76 10.00 -10.66 -10.19
CA GLY A 76 10.64 -11.45 -11.23
C GLY A 76 10.28 -10.97 -12.63
N GLU A 77 9.01 -10.73 -12.89
CA GLU A 77 8.50 -10.24 -14.18
C GLU A 77 8.97 -8.81 -14.46
N CYS A 78 8.74 -7.87 -13.52
CA CYS A 78 9.11 -6.46 -13.71
C CYS A 78 10.61 -6.28 -13.93
N TRP A 79 11.44 -6.92 -13.12
CA TRP A 79 12.90 -6.81 -13.26
C TRP A 79 13.41 -7.47 -14.53
N SER A 80 12.77 -8.55 -14.97
CA SER A 80 13.05 -9.17 -16.27
C SER A 80 12.64 -8.31 -17.47
N ALA A 81 11.67 -7.39 -17.25
CA ALA A 81 11.30 -6.35 -18.21
C ALA A 81 12.12 -5.06 -18.06
N GLY A 82 13.12 -5.03 -17.18
CA GLY A 82 13.98 -3.88 -16.93
C GLY A 82 13.31 -2.76 -16.15
N THR A 83 12.20 -3.03 -15.43
CA THR A 83 11.48 -2.02 -14.64
C THR A 83 11.55 -2.30 -13.15
N ALA A 84 11.61 -1.25 -12.32
CA ALA A 84 11.56 -1.33 -10.86
C ALA A 84 10.86 -0.09 -10.28
N THR A 85 10.25 -0.25 -9.10
CA THR A 85 9.71 0.88 -8.33
C THR A 85 10.71 1.25 -7.26
N PHE A 86 11.33 2.42 -7.39
CA PHE A 86 12.31 2.92 -6.43
C PHE A 86 11.60 3.36 -5.14
N MET A 87 12.20 3.04 -4.01
CA MET A 87 11.71 3.43 -2.68
C MET A 87 12.76 4.32 -2.02
N ILE A 88 12.45 5.60 -1.88
CA ILE A 88 13.33 6.62 -1.32
C ILE A 88 13.08 6.84 0.17
N GLY A 89 13.97 7.60 0.80
CA GLY A 89 13.91 7.87 2.24
C GLY A 89 14.58 6.80 3.10
N GLY A 90 15.31 5.86 2.47
CA GLY A 90 16.00 4.76 3.12
C GLY A 90 15.21 3.46 3.13
N ALA A 91 15.67 2.48 3.93
CA ALA A 91 15.10 1.12 4.00
C ALA A 91 14.09 0.93 5.14
N VAL A 92 13.94 1.91 6.05
CA VAL A 92 13.22 1.78 7.30
C VAL A 92 12.14 2.87 7.40
N CYS A 93 10.88 2.43 7.56
CA CYS A 93 9.71 3.29 7.71
C CYS A 93 9.49 3.64 9.19
N THR A 94 9.01 4.85 9.48
CA THR A 94 8.60 5.23 10.84
C THR A 94 7.26 4.61 11.25
N ARG A 95 6.48 4.12 10.28
CA ARG A 95 5.18 3.48 10.50
C ARG A 95 5.24 1.96 10.34
N ALA A 96 4.36 1.27 11.06
CA ALA A 96 4.29 -0.18 11.11
C ALA A 96 2.93 -0.69 10.61
N CYS A 97 2.55 -0.35 9.38
CA CYS A 97 1.30 -0.83 8.78
C CYS A 97 1.27 -2.34 8.73
N ARG A 98 0.18 -2.96 9.22
CA ARG A 98 0.10 -4.41 9.46
C ARG A 98 0.10 -5.28 8.19
N PHE A 99 0.00 -4.67 7.03
CA PHE A 99 0.11 -5.36 5.73
C PHE A 99 1.51 -5.27 5.11
N CYS A 100 2.32 -4.28 5.53
CA CYS A 100 3.56 -3.89 4.86
C CYS A 100 4.77 -4.65 5.40
N ASN A 101 5.61 -5.19 4.51
CA ASN A 101 6.81 -5.94 4.89
C ASN A 101 8.06 -5.06 5.03
N THR A 102 7.97 -3.76 4.76
CA THR A 102 9.08 -2.83 4.96
C THR A 102 9.48 -2.79 6.45
N LEU A 103 10.76 -2.74 6.72
CA LEU A 103 11.28 -2.63 8.08
C LEU A 103 10.77 -1.35 8.76
N SER A 104 10.49 -1.42 10.05
CA SER A 104 9.95 -0.29 10.80
C SER A 104 10.79 0.03 12.02
N SER A 105 11.06 1.33 12.25
CA SER A 105 11.68 1.86 13.46
C SER A 105 11.28 3.32 13.64
N LYS A 106 11.14 3.78 14.87
CA LYS A 106 10.91 5.20 15.18
C LYS A 106 12.14 6.08 14.93
N THR A 107 13.32 5.47 14.84
CA THR A 107 14.61 6.14 14.67
C THR A 107 15.35 5.52 13.48
N PRO A 108 14.89 5.74 12.23
CA PRO A 108 15.61 5.29 11.05
C PRO A 108 16.92 6.05 10.89
N ALA A 109 17.83 5.50 10.08
CA ALA A 109 19.06 6.19 9.74
C ALA A 109 18.79 7.55 9.05
N PRO A 110 19.71 8.52 9.14
CA PRO A 110 19.61 9.76 8.38
C PRO A 110 19.43 9.51 6.88
N LEU A 111 18.80 10.46 6.19
CA LEU A 111 18.68 10.42 4.74
C LEU A 111 20.06 10.44 4.07
N ASP A 112 20.24 9.60 3.05
CA ASP A 112 21.41 9.71 2.18
C ASP A 112 21.24 10.93 1.26
N PRO A 113 22.08 11.97 1.37
CA PRO A 113 21.98 13.17 0.53
C PRO A 113 22.24 12.87 -0.96
N LEU A 114 22.88 11.74 -1.28
CA LEU A 114 23.17 11.31 -2.64
C LEU A 114 22.06 10.41 -3.23
N GLU A 115 21.10 9.93 -2.44
CA GLU A 115 20.01 9.04 -2.91
C GLU A 115 19.25 9.64 -4.12
N PRO A 116 18.88 10.95 -4.15
CA PRO A 116 18.22 11.56 -5.30
C PRO A 116 19.01 11.40 -6.61
N MET A 117 20.31 11.64 -6.56
CA MET A 117 21.17 11.51 -7.74
C MET A 117 21.38 10.05 -8.15
N LYS A 118 21.56 9.14 -7.19
CA LYS A 118 21.67 7.70 -7.44
C LYS A 118 20.42 7.14 -8.11
N VAL A 119 19.22 7.55 -7.67
CA VAL A 119 17.95 7.18 -8.30
C VAL A 119 17.90 7.68 -9.74
N ALA A 120 18.20 8.95 -9.97
CA ALA A 120 18.19 9.54 -11.31
C ALA A 120 19.18 8.84 -12.27
N GLN A 121 20.38 8.53 -11.81
CA GLN A 121 21.39 7.80 -12.60
C GLN A 121 20.94 6.36 -12.89
N SER A 122 20.28 5.69 -11.96
CA SER A 122 19.75 4.35 -12.15
C SER A 122 18.64 4.33 -13.19
N ILE A 123 17.71 5.28 -13.14
CA ILE A 123 16.64 5.45 -14.12
C ILE A 123 17.22 5.64 -15.52
N LYS A 124 18.24 6.51 -15.67
CA LYS A 124 18.93 6.72 -16.93
C LYS A 124 19.65 5.46 -17.42
N LYS A 125 20.41 4.79 -16.54
CA LYS A 125 21.14 3.56 -16.86
C LYS A 125 20.22 2.42 -17.30
N MET A 126 19.04 2.29 -16.65
CA MET A 126 18.03 1.30 -16.99
C MET A 126 17.20 1.69 -18.23
N ASN A 127 17.44 2.88 -18.80
CA ASN A 127 16.72 3.41 -19.97
C ASN A 127 15.19 3.39 -19.80
N LEU A 128 14.71 3.77 -18.62
CA LEU A 128 13.28 3.79 -18.34
C LEU A 128 12.59 4.91 -19.13
N ARG A 129 11.43 4.64 -19.67
CA ARG A 129 10.54 5.65 -20.26
C ARG A 129 9.55 6.21 -19.23
N HIS A 130 9.22 5.40 -18.23
CA HIS A 130 8.33 5.74 -17.12
C HIS A 130 8.95 5.25 -15.82
N ALA A 131 9.10 6.13 -14.83
CA ALA A 131 9.66 5.81 -13.54
C ALA A 131 8.63 5.99 -12.45
N VAL A 132 8.44 4.95 -11.62
CA VAL A 132 7.59 5.02 -10.43
C VAL A 132 8.47 5.11 -9.20
N ILE A 133 8.25 6.15 -8.42
CA ILE A 133 8.96 6.43 -7.17
C ILE A 133 7.97 6.34 -6.02
N THR A 134 8.33 5.64 -4.97
CA THR A 134 7.63 5.64 -3.68
C THR A 134 8.61 5.94 -2.56
N SER A 135 8.15 6.04 -1.32
CA SER A 135 9.02 6.23 -0.16
C SER A 135 8.58 5.36 1.02
N VAL A 136 9.43 5.28 2.02
CA VAL A 136 9.03 5.02 3.39
C VAL A 136 8.43 6.29 4.00
N ASP A 137 7.61 6.16 5.06
CA ASP A 137 7.23 7.32 5.88
C ASP A 137 8.42 7.73 6.75
N ARG A 138 8.61 9.04 6.89
CA ARG A 138 9.68 9.67 7.68
C ARG A 138 9.08 10.70 8.65
N ASP A 139 8.17 10.22 9.52
CA ASP A 139 7.54 11.06 10.56
C ASP A 139 8.55 11.60 11.60
N ASP A 140 9.80 11.11 11.55
CA ASP A 140 10.93 11.56 12.34
C ASP A 140 11.57 12.87 11.82
N LEU A 141 11.25 13.27 10.58
CA LEU A 141 11.76 14.51 9.99
C LEU A 141 10.74 15.63 10.13
N GLU A 142 11.23 16.87 10.26
CA GLU A 142 10.41 18.07 10.40
C GLU A 142 9.48 18.27 9.19
N ASP A 143 9.99 17.97 7.99
CA ASP A 143 9.24 18.08 6.72
C ASP A 143 8.65 16.74 6.24
N TYR A 144 8.63 15.70 7.08
CA TYR A 144 8.18 14.36 6.72
C TYR A 144 8.84 13.79 5.45
N GLY A 145 10.01 14.34 5.09
CA GLY A 145 10.78 13.96 3.89
C GLY A 145 10.34 14.64 2.60
N ALA A 146 9.48 15.67 2.64
CA ALA A 146 9.00 16.37 1.44
C ALA A 146 10.14 16.99 0.62
N GLY A 147 11.11 17.63 1.27
CA GLY A 147 12.29 18.18 0.59
C GLY A 147 13.14 17.10 -0.10
N HIS A 148 13.18 15.89 0.44
CA HIS A 148 13.87 14.77 -0.20
C HIS A 148 13.16 14.31 -1.48
N TRP A 149 11.83 14.29 -1.45
CA TRP A 149 10.97 14.05 -2.62
C TRP A 149 11.24 15.07 -3.73
N VAL A 150 11.21 16.37 -3.40
CA VAL A 150 11.48 17.46 -4.35
C VAL A 150 12.84 17.26 -5.01
N ARG A 151 13.91 17.10 -4.21
CA ARG A 151 15.27 16.86 -4.73
C ARG A 151 15.35 15.64 -5.64
N THR A 152 14.58 14.57 -5.35
CA THR A 152 14.57 13.35 -6.15
C THR A 152 13.93 13.61 -7.52
N ILE A 153 12.75 14.24 -7.55
CA ILE A 153 12.07 14.57 -8.80
C ILE A 153 12.92 15.50 -9.67
N GLU A 154 13.53 16.53 -9.07
CA GLU A 154 14.41 17.47 -9.77
C GLU A 154 15.67 16.79 -10.31
N ALA A 155 16.27 15.87 -9.55
CA ALA A 155 17.44 15.10 -10.00
C ALA A 155 17.09 14.23 -11.22
N ILE A 156 15.93 13.55 -11.19
CA ILE A 156 15.46 12.72 -12.31
C ILE A 156 15.27 13.60 -13.56
N ARG A 157 14.62 14.74 -13.45
CA ARG A 157 14.40 15.65 -14.58
C ARG A 157 15.71 16.17 -15.19
N ARG A 158 16.71 16.43 -14.36
CA ARG A 158 18.02 16.91 -14.82
C ARG A 158 18.79 15.83 -15.56
N VAL A 159 18.73 14.57 -15.07
CA VAL A 159 19.57 13.46 -15.56
C VAL A 159 18.88 12.67 -16.68
N ALA A 160 17.56 12.57 -16.65
CA ALA A 160 16.71 11.82 -17.57
C ALA A 160 15.44 12.61 -17.93
N PRO A 161 15.56 13.74 -18.66
CA PRO A 161 14.46 14.67 -18.93
C PRO A 161 13.29 14.06 -19.70
N GLU A 162 13.54 13.02 -20.50
CA GLU A 162 12.52 12.34 -21.31
C GLU A 162 11.65 11.35 -20.50
N VAL A 163 12.04 11.08 -19.24
CA VAL A 163 11.33 10.10 -18.41
C VAL A 163 10.08 10.72 -17.82
N THR A 164 8.94 10.07 -18.01
CA THR A 164 7.74 10.42 -17.27
C THR A 164 7.83 9.90 -15.83
N ILE A 165 7.40 10.72 -14.86
CA ILE A 165 7.50 10.41 -13.43
C ILE A 165 6.11 10.20 -12.85
N GLU A 166 5.90 9.06 -12.23
CA GLU A 166 4.80 8.80 -11.31
C GLU A 166 5.36 8.73 -9.89
N VAL A 167 4.67 9.34 -8.94
CA VAL A 167 5.05 9.31 -7.53
C VAL A 167 3.92 8.71 -6.69
N LEU A 168 4.25 7.78 -5.78
CA LEU A 168 3.36 7.26 -4.77
C LEU A 168 3.78 7.82 -3.41
N ILE A 169 3.14 8.91 -3.00
CA ILE A 169 3.52 9.71 -1.84
C ILE A 169 2.86 9.22 -0.54
N PRO A 170 3.49 9.46 0.63
CA PRO A 170 2.84 9.32 1.92
C PRO A 170 1.79 10.42 2.13
N ASP A 171 1.08 10.36 3.27
CA ASP A 171 0.11 11.40 3.64
C ASP A 171 0.75 12.63 4.33
N PHE A 172 2.06 12.60 4.56
CA PHE A 172 2.81 13.64 5.31
C PHE A 172 2.12 14.03 6.63
N ASN A 173 1.50 13.04 7.30
CA ASN A 173 0.72 13.23 8.53
C ASN A 173 -0.40 14.30 8.38
N GLY A 174 -1.03 14.39 7.21
CA GLY A 174 -2.09 15.34 6.88
C GLY A 174 -1.63 16.75 6.54
N ARG A 175 -0.33 16.99 6.44
CA ARG A 175 0.24 18.29 6.08
C ARG A 175 0.16 18.50 4.56
N LEU A 176 -0.93 19.14 4.12
CA LEU A 176 -1.19 19.37 2.70
C LEU A 176 -0.20 20.34 2.06
N ASP A 177 0.44 21.22 2.83
CA ASP A 177 1.53 22.09 2.38
C ASP A 177 2.74 21.29 1.84
N TYR A 178 3.00 20.09 2.35
CA TYR A 178 4.02 19.20 1.80
C TYR A 178 3.53 18.46 0.55
N VAL A 179 2.24 18.15 0.45
CA VAL A 179 1.64 17.66 -0.80
C VAL A 179 1.78 18.71 -1.90
N ASP A 180 1.57 20.00 -1.58
CA ASP A 180 1.73 21.12 -2.53
C ASP A 180 3.14 21.24 -3.09
N GLN A 181 4.16 20.94 -2.30
CA GLN A 181 5.56 20.92 -2.79
C GLN A 181 5.76 19.84 -3.87
N ILE A 182 5.13 18.68 -3.71
CA ILE A 182 5.18 17.61 -4.73
C ILE A 182 4.37 17.99 -5.97
N ILE A 183 3.19 18.60 -5.77
CA ILE A 183 2.35 19.14 -6.86
C ILE A 183 3.12 20.18 -7.67
N ALA A 184 3.85 21.08 -7.01
CA ALA A 184 4.67 22.09 -7.67
C ALA A 184 5.77 21.49 -8.55
N CYS A 185 6.26 20.29 -8.21
CA CYS A 185 7.16 19.53 -9.06
C CYS A 185 6.48 18.97 -10.32
N ARG A 186 5.15 19.00 -10.45
CA ARG A 186 4.37 18.54 -11.62
C ARG A 186 4.77 17.17 -12.18
N PRO A 187 4.81 16.09 -11.39
CA PRO A 187 4.94 14.75 -11.94
C PRO A 187 3.73 14.43 -12.84
N ARG A 188 3.86 13.41 -13.70
CA ARG A 188 2.77 13.04 -14.62
C ARG A 188 1.55 12.47 -13.90
N ILE A 189 1.77 11.72 -12.82
CA ILE A 189 0.74 11.13 -11.97
C ILE A 189 1.20 11.26 -10.51
N ILE A 190 0.29 11.63 -9.62
CA ILE A 190 0.51 11.55 -8.17
C ILE A 190 -0.46 10.53 -7.58
N SER A 191 0.10 9.53 -6.92
CA SER A 191 -0.62 8.44 -6.26
C SER A 191 -0.55 8.60 -4.75
N HIS A 192 -1.66 8.30 -4.07
CA HIS A 192 -1.71 8.04 -2.64
C HIS A 192 -2.71 6.92 -2.37
N ASN A 193 -2.27 5.84 -1.73
CA ASN A 193 -3.12 4.66 -1.56
C ASN A 193 -4.07 4.79 -0.37
N LEU A 194 -5.34 4.40 -0.56
CA LEU A 194 -6.29 4.15 0.51
C LEU A 194 -6.01 2.82 1.24
N GLU A 195 -5.40 1.87 0.56
CA GLU A 195 -5.00 0.53 1.00
C GLU A 195 -6.17 -0.41 1.31
N THR A 196 -7.20 0.05 2.00
CA THR A 196 -8.39 -0.71 2.37
C THR A 196 -9.60 0.19 2.63
N ILE A 197 -10.76 -0.42 2.86
CA ILE A 197 -12.02 0.28 3.18
C ILE A 197 -11.96 1.02 4.52
N ARG A 198 -12.86 1.99 4.71
CA ARG A 198 -12.96 2.85 5.91
C ARG A 198 -12.97 2.05 7.21
N ARG A 199 -13.81 1.03 7.31
CA ARG A 199 -13.95 0.20 8.52
C ARG A 199 -12.66 -0.52 8.92
N LEU A 200 -11.86 -0.98 7.94
CA LEU A 200 -10.64 -1.75 8.20
C LEU A 200 -9.40 -0.86 8.35
N THR A 201 -9.45 0.40 7.94
CA THR A 201 -8.29 1.30 7.98
C THR A 201 -7.61 1.36 9.35
N PRO A 202 -8.31 1.50 10.50
CA PRO A 202 -7.65 1.57 11.81
C PRO A 202 -6.89 0.29 12.18
N GLU A 203 -7.34 -0.88 11.71
CA GLU A 203 -6.66 -2.14 11.94
C GLU A 203 -5.47 -2.35 11.00
N VAL A 204 -5.57 -1.91 9.75
CA VAL A 204 -4.60 -2.13 8.68
C VAL A 204 -3.48 -1.09 8.72
N ARG A 205 -3.82 0.17 9.03
CA ARG A 205 -2.92 1.34 9.06
C ARG A 205 -3.05 2.05 10.41
N HIS A 206 -2.02 2.02 11.25
CA HIS A 206 -2.11 2.56 12.61
C HIS A 206 -2.11 4.09 12.70
N VAL A 207 -1.50 4.79 11.76
CA VAL A 207 -1.31 6.25 11.80
C VAL A 207 -2.19 6.95 10.79
N ALA A 208 -2.15 6.51 9.53
CA ALA A 208 -2.93 7.10 8.46
C ALA A 208 -4.42 6.79 8.63
N THR A 209 -5.26 7.81 8.52
CA THR A 209 -6.72 7.65 8.54
C THR A 209 -7.29 7.65 7.12
N TYR A 210 -8.49 7.12 6.97
CA TYR A 210 -9.20 7.07 5.69
C TYR A 210 -9.49 8.48 5.17
N ASP A 211 -10.04 9.36 6.01
CA ASP A 211 -10.41 10.73 5.65
C ASP A 211 -9.19 11.59 5.33
N GLN A 212 -8.08 11.39 6.06
CA GLN A 212 -6.81 12.05 5.75
C GLN A 212 -6.31 11.66 4.37
N SER A 213 -6.39 10.37 4.02
CA SER A 213 -6.00 9.88 2.70
C SER A 213 -6.88 10.45 1.58
N LEU A 214 -8.21 10.57 1.81
CA LEU A 214 -9.11 11.25 0.88
C LEU A 214 -8.76 12.74 0.73
N SER A 215 -8.38 13.42 1.81
CA SER A 215 -7.98 14.83 1.75
C SER A 215 -6.71 15.05 0.91
N VAL A 216 -5.73 14.14 1.01
CA VAL A 216 -4.53 14.15 0.16
C VAL A 216 -4.90 13.93 -1.31
N LEU A 217 -5.74 12.93 -1.60
CA LEU A 217 -6.20 12.63 -2.97
C LEU A 217 -6.97 13.80 -3.57
N LYS A 218 -7.86 14.42 -2.79
CA LYS A 218 -8.59 15.63 -3.19
C LYS A 218 -7.64 16.76 -3.56
N ARG A 219 -6.64 17.05 -2.71
CA ARG A 219 -5.65 18.10 -2.97
C ARG A 219 -4.86 17.86 -4.26
N ILE A 220 -4.51 16.58 -4.54
CA ILE A 220 -3.87 16.20 -5.79
C ILE A 220 -4.79 16.48 -6.97
N ALA A 221 -6.03 16.00 -6.92
CA ALA A 221 -7.02 16.15 -8.01
C ALA A 221 -7.30 17.62 -8.33
N GLU A 222 -7.45 18.48 -7.31
CA GLU A 222 -7.67 19.93 -7.46
C GLU A 222 -6.51 20.63 -8.19
N SER A 223 -5.32 20.06 -8.21
CA SER A 223 -4.16 20.61 -8.95
C SER A 223 -4.21 20.39 -10.45
N GLY A 224 -5.15 19.57 -10.95
CA GLY A 224 -5.25 19.14 -12.34
C GLY A 224 -4.27 18.01 -12.72
N ILE A 225 -3.43 17.53 -11.79
CA ILE A 225 -2.61 16.35 -12.01
C ILE A 225 -3.48 15.11 -11.76
N PRO A 226 -3.42 14.07 -12.63
CA PRO A 226 -4.16 12.83 -12.40
C PRO A 226 -3.88 12.23 -11.02
N ALA A 227 -4.92 12.18 -10.17
CA ALA A 227 -4.86 11.54 -8.86
C ALA A 227 -5.12 10.03 -9.02
N LYS A 228 -4.24 9.23 -8.42
CA LYS A 228 -4.32 7.77 -8.44
C LYS A 228 -4.35 7.21 -7.03
N THR A 229 -5.14 6.15 -6.83
CA THR A 229 -5.18 5.40 -5.56
C THR A 229 -5.09 3.90 -5.79
N GLY A 230 -4.84 3.16 -4.73
CA GLY A 230 -4.81 1.70 -4.75
C GLY A 230 -5.38 1.10 -3.47
N ILE A 231 -5.98 -0.08 -3.62
CA ILE A 231 -6.50 -0.88 -2.52
C ILE A 231 -6.12 -2.35 -2.67
N MET A 232 -6.14 -3.05 -1.55
CA MET A 232 -5.97 -4.49 -1.48
C MET A 232 -7.25 -5.16 -1.02
N LEU A 233 -7.62 -6.27 -1.67
CA LEU A 233 -8.75 -7.13 -1.27
C LEU A 233 -8.26 -8.38 -0.54
N GLY A 234 -9.15 -8.96 0.27
CA GLY A 234 -8.91 -10.19 1.04
C GLY A 234 -8.54 -9.94 2.49
N LEU A 235 -8.85 -8.76 3.03
CA LEU A 235 -8.70 -8.38 4.43
C LEU A 235 -10.02 -8.48 5.22
N GLY A 236 -11.16 -8.79 4.55
CA GLY A 236 -12.48 -8.94 5.16
C GLY A 236 -13.46 -7.81 4.83
N GLU A 237 -13.19 -7.08 3.76
CA GLU A 237 -14.11 -6.13 3.14
C GLU A 237 -15.26 -6.85 2.44
N THR A 238 -16.40 -6.19 2.32
CA THR A 238 -17.53 -6.61 1.47
C THR A 238 -17.50 -5.88 0.13
N GLU A 239 -18.17 -6.43 -0.90
CA GLU A 239 -18.30 -5.74 -2.20
C GLU A 239 -18.94 -4.36 -2.03
N ALA A 240 -19.98 -4.23 -1.20
CA ALA A 240 -20.64 -2.95 -0.96
C ALA A 240 -19.69 -1.89 -0.40
N GLU A 241 -18.83 -2.25 0.57
CA GLU A 241 -17.84 -1.34 1.14
C GLU A 241 -16.75 -0.96 0.13
N VAL A 242 -16.38 -1.87 -0.78
CA VAL A 242 -15.43 -1.55 -1.86
C VAL A 242 -16.07 -0.58 -2.86
N LEU A 243 -17.35 -0.74 -3.18
CA LEU A 243 -18.06 0.18 -4.06
C LEU A 243 -18.23 1.56 -3.42
N GLU A 244 -18.53 1.64 -2.11
CA GLU A 244 -18.53 2.89 -1.35
C GLU A 244 -17.16 3.60 -1.42
N LEU A 245 -16.06 2.84 -1.25
CA LEU A 245 -14.72 3.40 -1.39
C LEU A 245 -14.45 3.94 -2.79
N ILE A 246 -14.93 3.25 -3.83
CA ILE A 246 -14.81 3.72 -5.23
C ILE A 246 -15.57 5.03 -5.41
N ASP A 247 -16.79 5.11 -4.86
CA ASP A 247 -17.62 6.33 -4.90
C ASP A 247 -16.95 7.48 -4.13
N ASP A 248 -16.42 7.23 -2.93
CA ASP A 248 -15.65 8.21 -2.14
C ASP A 248 -14.41 8.72 -2.92
N ALA A 249 -13.67 7.81 -3.54
CA ALA A 249 -12.48 8.16 -4.32
C ALA A 249 -12.85 9.00 -5.56
N HIS A 250 -13.91 8.63 -6.27
CA HIS A 250 -14.41 9.40 -7.42
C HIS A 250 -14.89 10.79 -6.99
N ALA A 251 -15.62 10.89 -5.88
CA ALA A 251 -16.14 12.16 -5.36
C ALA A 251 -15.04 13.18 -5.02
N VAL A 252 -13.85 12.73 -4.64
CA VAL A 252 -12.69 13.61 -4.40
C VAL A 252 -11.81 13.82 -5.64
N GLY A 253 -12.23 13.32 -6.83
CA GLY A 253 -11.57 13.57 -8.11
C GLY A 253 -10.47 12.56 -8.48
N VAL A 254 -10.38 11.41 -7.81
CA VAL A 254 -9.50 10.31 -8.25
C VAL A 254 -9.94 9.83 -9.63
N SER A 255 -8.99 9.68 -10.54
CA SER A 255 -9.25 9.23 -11.91
C SER A 255 -8.71 7.83 -12.22
N ILE A 256 -7.75 7.35 -11.46
CA ILE A 256 -7.07 6.07 -11.67
C ILE A 256 -7.10 5.26 -10.38
N MET A 257 -7.48 3.98 -10.46
CA MET A 257 -7.47 3.08 -9.31
C MET A 257 -6.82 1.73 -9.63
N THR A 258 -6.08 1.20 -8.67
CA THR A 258 -5.56 -0.18 -8.72
C THR A 258 -6.20 -1.02 -7.61
N ILE A 259 -6.64 -2.23 -7.97
CA ILE A 259 -7.27 -3.18 -7.03
C ILE A 259 -6.50 -4.51 -7.12
N GLY A 260 -5.80 -4.87 -6.04
CA GLY A 260 -4.98 -6.08 -5.98
C GLY A 260 -5.36 -7.01 -4.84
N GLN A 261 -4.87 -8.26 -4.85
CA GLN A 261 -5.05 -9.17 -3.74
C GLN A 261 -4.01 -8.91 -2.64
N TYR A 262 -4.44 -8.79 -1.40
CA TYR A 262 -3.53 -8.84 -0.26
C TYR A 262 -2.85 -10.22 -0.17
N LEU A 263 -1.54 -10.22 -0.06
CA LEU A 263 -0.74 -11.41 0.16
C LEU A 263 0.05 -11.25 1.45
N GLN A 264 -0.21 -12.09 2.44
CA GLN A 264 0.45 -12.03 3.74
C GLN A 264 1.97 -12.23 3.59
N PRO A 265 2.82 -11.23 3.87
CA PRO A 265 4.26 -11.36 3.68
C PRO A 265 4.92 -12.34 4.65
N THR A 266 4.52 -12.30 5.92
CA THR A 266 4.98 -13.21 7.00
C THR A 266 3.84 -13.49 7.98
N ARG A 267 4.01 -14.48 8.86
CA ARG A 267 3.02 -14.83 9.90
C ARG A 267 2.73 -13.72 10.91
N ARG A 268 3.55 -12.68 10.97
CA ARG A 268 3.37 -11.52 11.87
C ARG A 268 2.40 -10.48 11.33
N HIS A 269 2.16 -10.50 10.02
CA HIS A 269 1.24 -9.59 9.32
C HIS A 269 -0.20 -10.11 9.40
N LEU A 270 -1.15 -9.27 9.03
CA LEU A 270 -2.56 -9.64 8.97
C LEU A 270 -2.75 -10.93 8.16
N PRO A 271 -3.57 -11.88 8.64
CA PRO A 271 -3.90 -13.06 7.85
C PRO A 271 -4.72 -12.68 6.63
N VAL A 272 -4.57 -13.44 5.55
CA VAL A 272 -5.51 -13.36 4.42
C VAL A 272 -6.82 -13.96 4.89
N VAL A 273 -7.90 -13.17 4.80
CA VAL A 273 -9.26 -13.63 5.12
C VAL A 273 -9.83 -14.41 3.95
N GLU A 274 -9.59 -13.92 2.72
CA GLU A 274 -10.07 -14.53 1.50
C GLU A 274 -9.09 -14.34 0.35
N TYR A 275 -8.94 -15.35 -0.50
CA TYR A 275 -8.35 -15.18 -1.84
C TYR A 275 -9.48 -14.93 -2.83
N VAL A 276 -9.66 -13.66 -3.16
CA VAL A 276 -10.73 -13.18 -4.03
C VAL A 276 -10.58 -13.75 -5.44
N HIS A 277 -11.67 -14.27 -5.98
CA HIS A 277 -11.65 -14.90 -7.30
C HIS A 277 -11.42 -13.85 -8.42
N PRO A 278 -10.66 -14.17 -9.50
CA PRO A 278 -10.39 -13.24 -10.60
C PRO A 278 -11.64 -12.61 -11.23
N LYS A 279 -12.75 -13.34 -11.29
CA LYS A 279 -14.03 -12.79 -11.79
C LYS A 279 -14.54 -11.61 -10.95
N GLN A 280 -14.29 -11.60 -9.64
CA GLN A 280 -14.69 -10.50 -8.76
C GLN A 280 -13.84 -9.25 -9.05
N PHE A 281 -12.54 -9.42 -9.29
CA PHE A 281 -11.69 -8.31 -9.75
C PHE A 281 -12.18 -7.72 -11.06
N ALA A 282 -12.53 -8.57 -12.05
CA ALA A 282 -13.08 -8.12 -13.32
C ALA A 282 -14.41 -7.38 -13.14
N ARG A 283 -15.30 -7.89 -12.25
CA ARG A 283 -16.57 -7.23 -11.91
C ARG A 283 -16.34 -5.85 -11.28
N LEU A 284 -15.45 -5.75 -10.29
CA LEU A 284 -15.13 -4.46 -9.66
C LEU A 284 -14.54 -3.45 -10.63
N ARG A 285 -13.73 -3.91 -11.60
CA ARG A 285 -13.25 -3.07 -12.70
C ARG A 285 -14.41 -2.47 -13.50
N THR A 286 -15.35 -3.29 -13.95
CA THR A 286 -16.53 -2.83 -14.69
C THR A 286 -17.34 -1.83 -13.87
N LEU A 287 -17.70 -2.21 -12.65
CA LEU A 287 -18.51 -1.36 -11.75
C LEU A 287 -17.83 -0.03 -11.41
N GLY A 288 -16.51 0.00 -11.28
CA GLY A 288 -15.80 1.24 -11.00
C GLY A 288 -15.70 2.17 -12.22
N LEU A 289 -15.57 1.62 -13.43
CA LEU A 289 -15.64 2.41 -14.66
C LEU A 289 -17.05 3.00 -14.85
N GLU A 290 -18.10 2.23 -14.57
CA GLU A 290 -19.49 2.70 -14.60
C GLU A 290 -19.77 3.83 -13.58
N ARG A 291 -18.98 3.88 -12.48
CA ARG A 291 -19.02 4.95 -11.46
C ARG A 291 -18.20 6.19 -11.80
N GLY A 292 -17.56 6.23 -12.97
CA GLY A 292 -16.89 7.42 -13.50
C GLY A 292 -15.37 7.45 -13.34
N LEU A 293 -14.73 6.43 -12.77
CA LEU A 293 -13.26 6.34 -12.81
C LEU A 293 -12.78 6.17 -14.26
N ARG A 294 -11.74 6.90 -14.66
CA ARG A 294 -11.21 6.84 -16.02
C ARG A 294 -10.46 5.55 -16.31
N HIS A 295 -9.74 5.05 -15.33
CA HIS A 295 -8.90 3.87 -15.48
C HIS A 295 -8.89 3.02 -14.20
N ILE A 296 -9.08 1.71 -14.37
CA ILE A 296 -8.98 0.75 -13.28
C ILE A 296 -8.17 -0.45 -13.74
N GLU A 297 -7.07 -0.71 -13.03
CA GLU A 297 -6.38 -1.98 -13.10
C GLU A 297 -6.80 -2.84 -11.91
N SER A 298 -7.43 -3.98 -12.20
CA SER A 298 -7.98 -4.86 -11.16
C SER A 298 -7.66 -6.32 -11.46
N GLY A 299 -7.02 -6.97 -10.50
CA GLY A 299 -6.65 -8.38 -10.63
C GLY A 299 -5.80 -8.89 -9.46
N PRO A 300 -5.70 -10.20 -9.26
CA PRO A 300 -5.03 -10.78 -8.09
C PRO A 300 -3.57 -10.37 -7.92
N LEU A 301 -2.84 -10.15 -9.01
CA LEU A 301 -1.43 -9.77 -8.97
C LEU A 301 -1.20 -8.26 -9.20
N ILE A 302 -2.27 -7.47 -9.38
CA ILE A 302 -2.14 -6.02 -9.55
C ILE A 302 -1.53 -5.39 -8.29
N ARG A 303 -0.66 -4.41 -8.51
CA ARG A 303 -0.02 -3.55 -7.51
C ARG A 303 -0.03 -2.11 -8.02
N SER A 304 0.12 -1.14 -7.13
CA SER A 304 0.02 0.29 -7.49
C SER A 304 0.93 0.70 -8.65
N SER A 305 2.11 0.10 -8.77
CA SER A 305 3.09 0.40 -9.83
C SER A 305 3.18 -0.67 -10.93
N TYR A 306 2.34 -1.70 -10.90
CA TYR A 306 2.37 -2.76 -11.91
C TYR A 306 1.76 -2.26 -13.22
N HIS A 307 2.55 -2.30 -14.31
CA HIS A 307 2.21 -1.72 -15.61
C HIS A 307 1.79 -0.26 -15.55
N ALA A 308 2.44 0.54 -14.68
CA ALA A 308 2.10 1.95 -14.47
C ALA A 308 2.25 2.79 -15.76
N GLU A 309 3.11 2.37 -16.70
CA GLU A 309 3.25 3.00 -18.01
C GLU A 309 1.95 3.03 -18.82
N ARG A 310 1.00 2.12 -18.56
CA ARG A 310 -0.32 2.09 -19.22
C ARG A 310 -1.28 3.15 -18.68
N HIS A 311 -0.99 3.72 -17.53
CA HIS A 311 -1.79 4.76 -16.89
C HIS A 311 -1.43 6.16 -17.38
N VAL A 312 -0.31 6.29 -18.10
CA VAL A 312 0.12 7.53 -18.76
C VAL A 312 -0.73 7.68 -20.01
N LEU A 313 -1.99 8.03 -19.80
CA LEU A 313 -2.94 8.27 -20.89
C LEU A 313 -2.71 9.64 -21.48
N ASP A 314 -2.85 9.72 -22.79
CA ASP A 314 -2.80 10.90 -23.65
C ASP A 314 -3.78 11.99 -23.20
#